data_8d87bd98b57457c1950c7de44c4e7f39
#
_entry.id   8d87bd98b57457c1950c7de44c4e7f39
#
_cell.length_a   1.000
_cell.length_b   1.000
_cell.length_c   1.000
_cell.angle_alpha   90.00
_cell.angle_beta   90.00
_cell.angle_gamma   90.00
#
_symmetry.space_group_name_H-M   'P 1'
#
loop_
_entity.id
_entity.type
_entity.pdbx_description
1 polymer ?
#
loop_
_entity_poly.entity_id
_entity_poly.type
_entity_poly.pdbx_seq_one_letter_code
_entity_poly.pdbx_strand_id
1 'polypeptide(L)'
;DMENPCWLPIDSKFPLEDWEMLEEAERAGDPARAADARKGLERALLKQAKSIRDKYVKPPVTTEFAVMFLPSEGLYAEALRIPGLADRLQRELRITPAGPTVITALLNSLLMGFMTLAMEKRSGEVWRILTEVKTEFAGFTRQFEVVEKKFREAQSSLEQMSVKSRRMGSRMESIDCLLYTSPSPRDMRRSR
;
A
#
# COMPACT_ATOMS: atom_id res chain seq x y z
N ASP A 1 -8.39 2.40 6.42
CA ASP A 1 -8.38 3.87 6.58
C ASP A 1 -8.42 4.19 8.06
N MET A 2 -7.39 4.83 8.59
CA MET A 2 -7.40 5.23 10.02
C MET A 2 -8.42 6.36 10.32
N GLU A 3 -8.96 7.00 9.29
CA GLU A 3 -9.96 8.05 9.45
C GLU A 3 -11.38 7.55 9.72
N ASN A 4 -11.72 6.30 9.31
CA ASN A 4 -13.01 5.67 9.60
C ASN A 4 -12.84 4.16 9.83
N PRO A 5 -12.47 3.74 11.04
CA PRO A 5 -12.31 2.32 11.36
C PRO A 5 -13.67 1.61 11.32
N CYS A 6 -13.73 0.51 10.56
CA CYS A 6 -14.87 -0.40 10.57
C CYS A 6 -14.55 -1.59 11.49
N TRP A 7 -15.35 -1.77 12.52
CA TRP A 7 -15.14 -2.80 13.54
C TRP A 7 -15.84 -4.10 13.17
N LEU A 8 -15.15 -5.24 13.33
CA LEU A 8 -15.78 -6.56 13.28
C LEU A 8 -16.13 -6.99 14.72
N PRO A 9 -17.42 -7.04 15.09
CA PRO A 9 -17.80 -7.52 16.41
C PRO A 9 -17.57 -9.03 16.54
N ILE A 10 -16.91 -9.44 17.60
CA ILE A 10 -16.72 -10.84 17.99
C ILE A 10 -17.16 -10.98 19.43
N ASP A 11 -18.13 -11.84 19.68
CA ASP A 11 -18.65 -12.06 21.03
C ASP A 11 -18.64 -13.55 21.37
N SER A 12 -18.13 -13.89 22.55
CA SER A 12 -18.04 -15.26 23.01
C SER A 12 -19.31 -15.67 23.74
N LYS A 13 -19.88 -16.80 23.35
CA LYS A 13 -21.08 -17.38 23.97
C LYS A 13 -20.88 -18.85 24.25
N PHE A 14 -21.23 -19.22 25.45
CA PHE A 14 -21.21 -20.63 25.88
C PHE A 14 -22.46 -20.96 26.63
N PRO A 15 -23.49 -21.55 25.99
CA PRO A 15 -24.71 -22.04 26.63
C PRO A 15 -24.39 -23.33 27.43
N LEU A 16 -23.71 -23.16 28.58
CA LEU A 16 -23.13 -24.26 29.34
C LEU A 16 -24.18 -25.28 29.78
N GLU A 17 -25.30 -24.82 30.33
CA GLU A 17 -26.35 -25.70 30.84
C GLU A 17 -26.93 -26.59 29.75
N ASP A 18 -27.29 -25.99 28.59
CA ASP A 18 -27.83 -26.72 27.45
C ASP A 18 -26.80 -27.70 26.87
N TRP A 19 -25.52 -27.31 26.87
CA TRP A 19 -24.43 -28.15 26.37
C TRP A 19 -24.18 -29.35 27.30
N GLU A 20 -24.10 -29.13 28.61
CA GLU A 20 -23.91 -30.20 29.59
C GLU A 20 -25.07 -31.21 29.60
N MET A 21 -26.32 -30.73 29.46
CA MET A 21 -27.48 -31.58 29.31
C MET A 21 -27.41 -32.49 28.08
N LEU A 22 -26.90 -31.94 26.96
CA LEU A 22 -26.72 -32.74 25.76
C LEU A 22 -25.63 -33.80 25.94
N GLU A 23 -24.45 -33.41 26.44
CA GLU A 23 -23.37 -34.35 26.71
C GLU A 23 -23.77 -35.47 27.67
N GLU A 24 -24.53 -35.15 28.72
CA GLU A 24 -25.04 -36.13 29.68
C GLU A 24 -26.05 -37.12 29.04
N ALA A 25 -26.98 -36.60 28.20
CA ALA A 25 -27.93 -37.43 27.51
C ALA A 25 -27.27 -38.37 26.48
N GLU A 26 -26.25 -37.87 25.76
CA GLU A 26 -25.46 -38.69 24.82
C GLU A 26 -24.65 -39.77 25.57
N ARG A 27 -24.03 -39.42 26.70
CA ARG A 27 -23.27 -40.36 27.54
C ARG A 27 -24.16 -41.46 28.12
N ALA A 28 -25.41 -41.09 28.45
CA ALA A 28 -26.40 -42.04 28.94
C ALA A 28 -27.01 -42.92 27.83
N GLY A 29 -26.75 -42.63 26.57
CA GLY A 29 -27.33 -43.33 25.42
C GLY A 29 -28.85 -43.15 25.31
N ASP A 30 -29.39 -42.00 25.76
CA ASP A 30 -30.81 -41.65 25.69
C ASP A 30 -31.11 -40.75 24.50
N PRO A 31 -31.58 -41.28 23.35
CA PRO A 31 -31.77 -40.48 22.14
C PRO A 31 -32.93 -39.49 22.28
N ALA A 32 -33.95 -39.78 23.10
CA ALA A 32 -35.07 -38.88 23.31
C ALA A 32 -34.64 -37.63 24.10
N ARG A 33 -33.92 -37.84 25.18
CA ARG A 33 -33.35 -36.77 26.01
C ARG A 33 -32.31 -35.94 25.22
N ALA A 34 -31.48 -36.59 24.41
CA ALA A 34 -30.52 -35.89 23.54
C ALA A 34 -31.23 -35.02 22.48
N ALA A 35 -32.32 -35.49 21.89
CA ALA A 35 -33.08 -34.68 20.94
C ALA A 35 -33.70 -33.43 21.60
N ASP A 36 -34.19 -33.54 22.80
CA ASP A 36 -34.77 -32.39 23.53
C ASP A 36 -33.67 -31.41 24.00
N ALA A 37 -32.53 -31.91 24.43
CA ALA A 37 -31.36 -31.07 24.77
C ALA A 37 -30.85 -30.30 23.55
N ARG A 38 -30.81 -30.92 22.35
CA ARG A 38 -30.47 -30.21 21.07
C ARG A 38 -31.42 -29.08 20.75
N LYS A 39 -32.72 -29.26 20.97
CA LYS A 39 -33.70 -28.17 20.80
C LYS A 39 -33.50 -27.04 21.77
N GLY A 40 -33.12 -27.39 23.03
CA GLY A 40 -32.70 -26.41 24.04
C GLY A 40 -31.51 -25.58 23.56
N LEU A 41 -30.44 -26.26 23.18
CA LEU A 41 -29.23 -25.67 22.66
C LEU A 41 -29.49 -24.77 21.43
N GLU A 42 -30.31 -25.22 20.46
CA GLU A 42 -30.72 -24.41 19.30
C GLU A 42 -31.37 -23.09 19.73
N ARG A 43 -32.34 -23.16 20.64
CA ARG A 43 -33.04 -21.97 21.15
C ARG A 43 -32.08 -21.01 21.88
N ALA A 44 -31.17 -21.54 22.68
CA ALA A 44 -30.17 -20.76 23.38
C ALA A 44 -29.23 -20.04 22.41
N LEU A 45 -28.70 -20.74 21.40
CA LEU A 45 -27.82 -20.17 20.39
C LEU A 45 -28.52 -19.08 19.56
N LEU A 46 -29.76 -19.29 19.11
CA LEU A 46 -30.54 -18.27 18.40
C LEU A 46 -30.81 -17.04 19.26
N LYS A 47 -31.17 -17.22 20.53
CA LYS A 47 -31.38 -16.11 21.46
C LYS A 47 -30.11 -15.29 21.67
N GLN A 48 -28.97 -15.95 21.83
CA GLN A 48 -27.66 -15.31 21.99
C GLN A 48 -27.24 -14.59 20.71
N ALA A 49 -27.41 -15.21 19.55
CA ALA A 49 -27.12 -14.60 18.25
C ALA A 49 -27.95 -13.32 18.01
N LYS A 50 -29.25 -13.36 18.33
CA LYS A 50 -30.10 -12.17 18.28
C LYS A 50 -29.58 -11.06 19.19
N SER A 51 -29.18 -11.40 20.42
CA SER A 51 -28.59 -10.42 21.36
C SER A 51 -27.30 -9.80 20.82
N ILE A 52 -26.41 -10.60 20.18
CA ILE A 52 -25.19 -10.10 19.54
C ILE A 52 -25.52 -9.12 18.42
N ARG A 53 -26.42 -9.50 17.51
CA ARG A 53 -26.87 -8.65 16.41
C ARG A 53 -27.39 -7.31 16.91
N ASP A 54 -28.35 -7.33 17.83
CA ASP A 54 -29.06 -6.14 18.30
C ASP A 54 -28.13 -5.18 19.08
N LYS A 55 -27.12 -5.72 19.78
CA LYS A 55 -26.17 -4.91 20.56
C LYS A 55 -25.00 -4.35 19.74
N TYR A 56 -24.44 -5.17 18.86
CA TYR A 56 -23.12 -4.90 18.34
C TYR A 56 -23.07 -4.66 16.82
N VAL A 57 -24.06 -5.12 16.02
CA VAL A 57 -24.07 -4.87 14.56
C VAL A 57 -24.71 -3.53 14.27
N LYS A 58 -23.88 -2.52 13.96
CA LYS A 58 -24.28 -1.12 13.71
C LYS A 58 -23.53 -0.52 12.53
N PRO A 59 -23.83 -0.93 11.30
CA PRO A 59 -23.20 -0.32 10.13
C PRO A 59 -23.52 1.19 10.03
N PRO A 60 -22.61 2.03 9.52
CA PRO A 60 -21.30 1.70 8.94
C PRO A 60 -20.14 1.62 9.98
N VAL A 61 -20.41 1.85 11.26
CA VAL A 61 -19.37 1.80 12.32
C VAL A 61 -18.83 0.38 12.50
N THR A 62 -19.70 -0.62 12.31
CA THR A 62 -19.31 -2.04 12.29
C THR A 62 -19.56 -2.64 10.93
N THR A 63 -19.00 -3.85 10.73
CA THR A 63 -19.42 -4.74 9.64
C THR A 63 -20.92 -5.04 9.72
N GLU A 64 -21.52 -5.45 8.60
CA GLU A 64 -22.95 -5.88 8.53
C GLU A 64 -23.20 -7.23 9.21
N PHE A 65 -22.18 -7.88 9.70
CA PHE A 65 -22.23 -9.17 10.39
C PHE A 65 -21.32 -9.16 11.63
N ALA A 66 -21.55 -10.10 12.53
CA ALA A 66 -20.69 -10.35 13.68
C ALA A 66 -20.33 -11.83 13.79
N VAL A 67 -19.30 -12.13 14.55
CA VAL A 67 -18.87 -13.49 14.83
C VAL A 67 -19.35 -13.89 16.25
N MET A 68 -20.03 -15.01 16.33
CA MET A 68 -20.34 -15.68 17.61
C MET A 68 -19.27 -16.75 17.85
N PHE A 69 -18.37 -16.47 18.75
CA PHE A 69 -17.32 -17.41 19.12
C PHE A 69 -17.86 -18.44 20.11
N LEU A 70 -17.75 -19.72 19.73
CA LEU A 70 -18.07 -20.87 20.55
C LEU A 70 -16.77 -21.48 21.05
N PRO A 71 -16.43 -21.40 22.34
CA PRO A 71 -15.08 -21.70 22.84
C PRO A 71 -14.75 -23.21 22.92
N SER A 72 -15.65 -24.07 22.44
CA SER A 72 -15.46 -25.51 22.35
C SER A 72 -15.68 -25.97 20.89
N GLU A 73 -14.76 -26.77 20.37
CA GLU A 73 -14.93 -27.41 19.05
C GLU A 73 -16.11 -28.37 19.04
N GLY A 74 -16.38 -29.06 20.16
CA GLY A 74 -17.55 -29.94 20.30
C GLY A 74 -18.86 -29.17 20.18
N LEU A 75 -19.00 -28.06 20.90
CA LEU A 75 -20.15 -27.18 20.84
C LEU A 75 -20.32 -26.60 19.43
N TYR A 76 -19.24 -26.15 18.78
CA TYR A 76 -19.27 -25.65 17.41
C TYR A 76 -19.71 -26.73 16.41
N ALA A 77 -19.14 -27.93 16.51
CA ALA A 77 -19.53 -29.06 15.66
C ALA A 77 -21.01 -29.43 15.84
N GLU A 78 -21.52 -29.43 17.05
CA GLU A 78 -22.92 -29.70 17.31
C GLU A 78 -23.85 -28.61 16.80
N ALA A 79 -23.47 -27.33 16.94
CA ALA A 79 -24.22 -26.24 16.36
C ALA A 79 -24.35 -26.36 14.82
N LEU A 80 -23.31 -26.87 14.14
CA LEU A 80 -23.36 -27.13 12.69
C LEU A 80 -24.17 -28.38 12.33
N ARG A 81 -24.32 -29.35 13.25
CA ARG A 81 -25.14 -30.55 13.06
C ARG A 81 -26.63 -30.27 13.18
N ILE A 82 -27.05 -29.24 13.91
CA ILE A 82 -28.45 -28.87 14.03
C ILE A 82 -28.95 -28.38 12.67
N PRO A 83 -29.94 -29.06 12.07
CA PRO A 83 -30.41 -28.76 10.72
C PRO A 83 -30.91 -27.31 10.58
N GLY A 84 -30.36 -26.55 9.63
CA GLY A 84 -30.77 -25.19 9.32
C GLY A 84 -30.30 -24.11 10.31
N LEU A 85 -29.70 -24.46 11.45
CA LEU A 85 -29.28 -23.47 12.44
C LEU A 85 -28.21 -22.53 11.87
N ALA A 86 -27.16 -23.06 11.26
CA ALA A 86 -26.08 -22.26 10.68
C ALA A 86 -26.60 -21.28 9.61
N ASP A 87 -27.51 -21.72 8.76
CA ASP A 87 -28.14 -20.90 7.71
C ASP A 87 -28.99 -19.78 8.32
N ARG A 88 -29.80 -20.06 9.33
CA ARG A 88 -30.58 -19.06 10.06
C ARG A 88 -29.69 -18.03 10.77
N LEU A 89 -28.63 -18.48 11.41
CA LEU A 89 -27.65 -17.58 12.05
C LEU A 89 -27.05 -16.62 11.04
N GLN A 90 -26.59 -17.11 9.90
CA GLN A 90 -25.91 -16.29 8.89
C GLN A 90 -26.87 -15.41 8.10
N ARG A 91 -27.98 -15.96 7.55
CA ARG A 91 -28.86 -15.23 6.65
C ARG A 91 -29.84 -14.32 7.37
N GLU A 92 -30.46 -14.79 8.44
CA GLU A 92 -31.48 -14.01 9.14
C GLU A 92 -30.86 -13.05 10.18
N LEU A 93 -29.84 -13.54 10.91
CA LEU A 93 -29.27 -12.79 12.02
C LEU A 93 -27.93 -12.11 11.68
N ARG A 94 -27.33 -12.42 10.53
CA ARG A 94 -25.99 -11.91 10.15
C ARG A 94 -24.90 -12.26 11.17
N ILE A 95 -25.04 -13.46 11.78
CA ILE A 95 -24.09 -13.98 12.77
C ILE A 95 -23.39 -15.21 12.21
N THR A 96 -22.08 -15.18 12.19
CA THR A 96 -21.25 -16.30 11.75
C THR A 96 -20.75 -17.04 12.99
N PRO A 97 -21.19 -18.28 13.25
CA PRO A 97 -20.63 -19.08 14.32
C PRO A 97 -19.21 -19.51 13.97
N ALA A 98 -18.32 -19.51 14.95
CA ALA A 98 -16.93 -19.93 14.78
C ALA A 98 -16.41 -20.64 16.01
N GLY A 99 -15.80 -21.81 15.82
CA GLY A 99 -15.03 -22.52 16.84
C GLY A 99 -13.59 -22.02 16.93
N PRO A 100 -12.77 -22.53 17.86
CA PRO A 100 -11.38 -22.10 18.06
C PRO A 100 -10.50 -22.19 16.81
N THR A 101 -10.62 -23.27 16.06
CA THR A 101 -9.86 -23.46 14.81
C THR A 101 -10.34 -22.50 13.70
N VAL A 102 -11.66 -22.35 13.57
CA VAL A 102 -12.28 -21.52 12.52
C VAL A 102 -12.03 -20.05 12.74
N ILE A 103 -12.09 -19.54 13.98
CA ILE A 103 -11.84 -18.13 14.28
C ILE A 103 -10.42 -17.72 13.89
N THR A 104 -9.45 -18.59 14.14
CA THR A 104 -8.05 -18.34 13.77
C THR A 104 -7.88 -18.24 12.26
N ALA A 105 -8.47 -19.17 11.51
CA ALA A 105 -8.44 -19.16 10.05
C ALA A 105 -9.14 -17.92 9.45
N LEU A 106 -10.30 -17.55 10.01
CA LEU A 106 -11.07 -16.37 9.63
C LEU A 106 -10.26 -15.08 9.82
N LEU A 107 -9.65 -14.91 11.00
CA LEU A 107 -8.86 -13.73 11.32
C LEU A 107 -7.62 -13.60 10.41
N ASN A 108 -6.93 -14.71 10.16
CA ASN A 108 -5.81 -14.74 9.22
C ASN A 108 -6.24 -14.37 7.80
N SER A 109 -7.38 -14.90 7.34
CA SER A 109 -7.93 -14.59 6.02
C SER A 109 -8.29 -13.12 5.87
N LEU A 110 -8.91 -12.53 6.89
CA LEU A 110 -9.22 -11.10 6.94
C LEU A 110 -7.95 -10.24 6.94
N LEU A 111 -6.95 -10.62 7.76
CA LEU A 111 -5.67 -9.93 7.80
C LEU A 111 -5.00 -9.89 6.43
N MET A 112 -4.94 -11.03 5.74
CA MET A 112 -4.37 -11.11 4.39
C MET A 112 -5.15 -10.26 3.38
N GLY A 113 -6.49 -10.30 3.45
CA GLY A 113 -7.36 -9.45 2.62
C GLY A 113 -7.11 -7.96 2.83
N PHE A 114 -7.00 -7.52 4.07
CA PHE A 114 -6.70 -6.12 4.39
C PHE A 114 -5.29 -5.70 3.96
N MET A 115 -4.29 -6.58 4.10
CA MET A 115 -2.93 -6.32 3.60
C MET A 115 -2.92 -6.13 2.08
N THR A 116 -3.64 -6.97 1.34
CA THR A 116 -3.75 -6.85 -0.11
C THR A 116 -4.40 -5.52 -0.53
N LEU A 117 -5.51 -5.14 0.10
CA LEU A 117 -6.17 -3.85 -0.16
C LEU A 117 -5.29 -2.65 0.19
N ALA A 118 -4.52 -2.73 1.28
CA ALA A 118 -3.58 -1.69 1.67
C ALA A 118 -2.43 -1.53 0.67
N MET A 119 -1.92 -2.65 0.12
CA MET A 119 -0.91 -2.63 -0.94
C MET A 119 -1.46 -2.05 -2.26
N GLU A 120 -2.70 -2.35 -2.61
CA GLU A 120 -3.34 -1.84 -3.83
C GLU A 120 -3.52 -0.32 -3.78
N LYS A 121 -3.97 0.24 -2.66
CA LYS A 121 -4.03 1.69 -2.44
C LYS A 121 -2.65 2.37 -2.55
N ARG A 122 -1.62 1.79 -1.95
CA ARG A 122 -0.25 2.32 -2.02
C ARG A 122 0.35 2.23 -3.42
N SER A 123 0.00 1.20 -4.19
CA SER A 123 0.45 1.05 -5.57
C SER A 123 0.02 2.23 -6.45
N GLY A 124 -1.22 2.71 -6.33
CA GLY A 124 -1.70 3.89 -7.06
C GLY A 124 -0.91 5.17 -6.76
N GLU A 125 -0.56 5.40 -5.49
CA GLU A 125 0.27 6.55 -5.09
C GLU A 125 1.70 6.45 -5.64
N VAL A 126 2.30 5.28 -5.60
CA VAL A 126 3.64 5.02 -6.15
C VAL A 126 3.67 5.28 -7.66
N TRP A 127 2.67 4.79 -8.40
CA TRP A 127 2.56 5.04 -9.85
C TRP A 127 2.40 6.52 -10.18
N ARG A 128 1.65 7.28 -9.37
CA ARG A 128 1.51 8.73 -9.54
C ARG A 128 2.85 9.43 -9.36
N ILE A 129 3.55 9.15 -8.25
CA ILE A 129 4.86 9.73 -7.95
C ILE A 129 5.87 9.38 -9.06
N LEU A 130 5.92 8.14 -9.52
CA LEU A 130 6.79 7.71 -10.62
C LEU A 130 6.49 8.47 -11.92
N THR A 131 5.22 8.76 -12.21
CA THR A 131 4.82 9.52 -13.39
C THR A 131 5.25 11.00 -13.28
N GLU A 132 5.10 11.60 -12.11
CA GLU A 132 5.57 12.95 -11.81
C GLU A 132 7.09 13.06 -11.98
N VAL A 133 7.85 12.17 -11.33
CA VAL A 133 9.33 12.11 -11.45
C VAL A 133 9.77 11.90 -12.89
N LYS A 134 9.11 11.02 -13.65
CA LYS A 134 9.41 10.82 -15.07
C LYS A 134 9.21 12.08 -15.89
N THR A 135 8.17 12.86 -15.61
CA THR A 135 7.87 14.12 -16.30
C THR A 135 8.91 15.20 -15.97
N GLU A 136 9.29 15.32 -14.70
CA GLU A 136 10.33 16.25 -14.26
C GLU A 136 11.70 15.90 -14.86
N PHE A 137 12.04 14.62 -14.89
CA PHE A 137 13.28 14.14 -15.49
C PHE A 137 13.36 14.44 -16.99
N ALA A 138 12.24 14.30 -17.71
CA ALA A 138 12.18 14.69 -19.13
C ALA A 138 12.35 16.21 -19.33
N GLY A 139 11.87 17.02 -18.38
CA GLY A 139 12.12 18.47 -18.35
C GLY A 139 13.60 18.80 -18.11
N PHE A 140 14.21 18.15 -17.14
CA PHE A 140 15.63 18.29 -16.82
C PHE A 140 16.52 17.92 -18.01
N THR A 141 16.25 16.80 -18.68
CA THR A 141 17.02 16.36 -19.85
C THR A 141 16.99 17.40 -20.97
N ARG A 142 15.82 18.01 -21.24
CA ARG A 142 15.72 19.11 -22.24
C ARG A 142 16.53 20.35 -21.85
N GLN A 143 16.52 20.72 -20.57
CA GLN A 143 17.33 21.85 -20.10
C GLN A 143 18.83 21.54 -20.21
N PHE A 144 19.24 20.32 -19.95
CA PHE A 144 20.63 19.88 -20.08
C PHE A 144 21.10 19.97 -21.52
N GLU A 145 20.29 19.54 -22.50
CA GLU A 145 20.58 19.68 -23.93
C GLU A 145 20.79 21.14 -24.35
N VAL A 146 19.97 22.05 -23.80
CA VAL A 146 20.13 23.50 -24.06
C VAL A 146 21.45 24.03 -23.49
N VAL A 147 21.83 23.63 -22.30
CA VAL A 147 23.09 24.01 -21.68
C VAL A 147 24.27 23.46 -22.47
N GLU A 148 24.22 22.20 -22.87
CA GLU A 148 25.26 21.59 -23.70
C GLU A 148 25.44 22.32 -25.04
N LYS A 149 24.33 22.70 -25.70
CA LYS A 149 24.37 23.51 -26.92
C LYS A 149 25.05 24.87 -26.69
N LYS A 150 24.67 25.59 -25.64
CA LYS A 150 25.29 26.88 -25.29
C LYS A 150 26.78 26.74 -24.96
N PHE A 151 27.16 25.66 -24.34
CA PHE A 151 28.57 25.37 -24.02
C PHE A 151 29.38 25.15 -25.29
N ARG A 152 28.86 24.41 -26.28
CA ARG A 152 29.51 24.24 -27.59
C ARG A 152 29.61 25.55 -28.36
N GLU A 153 28.60 26.41 -28.33
CA GLU A 153 28.63 27.74 -28.97
C GLU A 153 29.69 28.65 -28.33
N ALA A 154 29.79 28.62 -26.96
CA ALA A 154 30.82 29.36 -26.24
C ALA A 154 32.23 28.85 -26.57
N GLN A 155 32.42 27.54 -26.64
CA GLN A 155 33.70 26.92 -27.02
C GLN A 155 34.13 27.33 -28.44
N SER A 156 33.23 27.30 -29.42
CA SER A 156 33.49 27.74 -30.77
C SER A 156 33.86 29.24 -30.83
N SER A 157 33.18 30.06 -30.04
CA SER A 157 33.52 31.50 -29.95
C SER A 157 34.90 31.74 -29.34
N LEU A 158 35.30 30.97 -28.33
CA LEU A 158 36.64 31.04 -27.74
C LEU A 158 37.72 30.62 -28.75
N GLU A 159 37.47 29.58 -29.54
CA GLU A 159 38.39 29.16 -30.61
C GLU A 159 38.59 30.26 -31.68
N GLN A 160 37.49 30.88 -32.12
CA GLN A 160 37.56 32.01 -33.06
C GLN A 160 38.33 33.21 -32.50
N MET A 161 38.13 33.52 -31.20
CA MET A 161 38.90 34.57 -30.52
C MET A 161 40.40 34.22 -30.43
N SER A 162 40.72 32.97 -30.12
CA SER A 162 42.10 32.47 -30.10
C SER A 162 42.79 32.62 -31.45
N VAL A 163 42.11 32.28 -32.55
CA VAL A 163 42.63 32.45 -33.92
C VAL A 163 42.84 33.94 -34.25
N LYS A 164 41.88 34.81 -33.89
CA LYS A 164 42.04 36.27 -34.07
C LYS A 164 43.21 36.84 -33.26
N SER A 165 43.34 36.42 -32.02
CA SER A 165 44.46 36.84 -31.13
C SER A 165 45.80 36.45 -31.73
N ARG A 166 45.98 35.23 -32.22
CA ARG A 166 47.22 34.79 -32.88
C ARG A 166 47.53 35.60 -34.14
N ARG A 167 46.52 35.92 -34.97
CA ARG A 167 46.69 36.77 -36.14
C ARG A 167 47.08 38.20 -35.78
N MET A 168 46.55 38.74 -34.69
CA MET A 168 46.96 40.04 -34.19
C MET A 168 48.40 40.01 -33.67
N GLY A 169 48.78 38.99 -32.94
CA GLY A 169 50.17 38.80 -32.44
C GLY A 169 51.16 38.78 -33.61
N SER A 170 50.93 37.94 -34.61
CA SER A 170 51.84 37.88 -35.79
C SER A 170 51.85 39.18 -36.62
N ARG A 171 50.80 39.99 -36.63
CA ARG A 171 50.81 41.32 -37.26
C ARG A 171 51.61 42.33 -36.44
N MET A 172 51.54 42.27 -35.12
CA MET A 172 52.37 43.12 -34.25
C MET A 172 53.85 42.79 -34.39
N GLU A 173 54.22 41.51 -34.41
CA GLU A 173 55.64 41.09 -34.67
C GLU A 173 56.14 41.57 -36.04
N SER A 174 55.32 41.52 -37.08
CA SER A 174 55.72 42.05 -38.40
C SER A 174 55.88 43.59 -38.44
N ILE A 175 55.11 44.32 -37.61
CA ILE A 175 55.30 45.79 -37.47
C ILE A 175 56.58 46.10 -36.68
N ASP A 176 56.85 45.38 -35.62
CA ASP A 176 58.09 45.54 -34.85
C ASP A 176 59.33 45.24 -35.72
N CYS A 177 59.27 44.21 -36.55
CA CYS A 177 60.30 43.89 -37.51
C CYS A 177 60.55 45.02 -38.56
N LEU A 178 59.47 45.64 -39.03
CA LEU A 178 59.57 46.80 -39.97
C LEU A 178 60.11 48.05 -39.31
N LEU A 179 59.81 48.29 -38.02
CA LEU A 179 60.35 49.41 -37.27
C LEU A 179 61.85 49.24 -36.99
N TYR A 180 62.29 47.98 -36.76
CA TYR A 180 63.71 47.68 -36.50
C TYR A 180 64.59 47.59 -37.71
N THR A 181 63.99 47.31 -38.91
CA THR A 181 64.70 47.25 -40.22
C THR A 181 64.70 48.60 -40.96
N SER A 182 64.01 49.63 -40.49
CA SER A 182 64.09 50.96 -41.01
C SER A 182 65.42 51.59 -40.63
N PRO A 183 66.29 51.94 -41.57
CA PRO A 183 67.60 52.54 -41.28
C PRO A 183 67.42 53.81 -40.45
N SER A 184 68.15 53.90 -39.34
CA SER A 184 68.16 55.06 -38.45
C SER A 184 68.54 56.31 -39.30
N PRO A 185 67.94 57.48 -39.03
CA PRO A 185 68.35 58.73 -39.67
C PRO A 185 69.84 59.06 -39.49
N ARG A 186 70.56 58.38 -38.62
CA ARG A 186 72.03 58.51 -38.41
C ARG A 186 72.82 57.70 -39.44
N ASP A 187 72.30 56.63 -40.03
CA ASP A 187 73.00 55.77 -40.97
C ASP A 187 72.98 56.37 -42.38
N MET A 188 71.97 57.16 -42.67
CA MET A 188 71.86 57.88 -43.97
C MET A 188 72.82 59.09 -44.15
N ARG A 189 73.49 59.51 -43.09
CA ARG A 189 74.49 60.61 -43.12
C ARG A 189 75.93 60.15 -43.34
N ARG A 190 76.22 58.88 -43.51
CA ARG A 190 77.60 58.37 -43.72
C ARG A 190 77.89 57.93 -45.17
N SER A 191 77.04 58.15 -46.08
CA SER A 191 77.28 57.88 -47.52
C SER A 191 77.25 59.21 -48.35
N ARG A 192 78.10 60.11 -48.00
CA ARG A 192 78.58 61.22 -48.91
C ARG A 192 80.06 61.45 -48.63
#